data_248122856fe1db30562c51aac1d0abc8
#
_entry.id   248122856fe1db30562c51aac1d0abc8
#
_cell.length_a   1.000
_cell.length_b   1.000
_cell.length_c   1.000
_cell.angle_alpha   90.00
_cell.angle_beta   90.00
_cell.angle_gamma   90.00
#
_symmetry.space_group_name_H-M   'P 1'
#
loop_
_entity.id
_entity.type
_entity.pdbx_description
1 polymer ?
#
loop_
_entity_poly.entity_id
_entity_poly.type
_entity_poly.pdbx_seq_one_letter_code
_entity_poly.pdbx_strand_id
1 'polypeptide(L)'
;MSNAAKPPNQKNQPTTSTAPPAGPTLKVLLADSQAIYRVGIRKIFALEDDIRVVAHAETLGQTLAAASKFEPDVVLFEAAICPNPAGAIAEVIKRVPNAKMIVITGETEEDDTVEYLRRGVRGIISRSVAPELLVKCVRKVAEGETWLDNQGVNWVIEAYRSQAAQLTSPKPKGRLTDKELLIVACVTQGMKNKEIASEVGTTEQVVKNYLRKIYDKLGVSDRLELALYCIHHRLLQGVRVSSHGGEPGGSKSVGNNHESGLPATPQKS
;
A
#
# COMPACT_ATOMS: atom_id res chain seq x y z
N MET A 1 -50.16 -51.42 -43.10
CA MET A 1 -49.69 -49.99 -43.27
C MET A 1 -49.67 -49.40 -41.88
N SER A 2 -48.50 -49.48 -41.25
CA SER A 2 -48.30 -49.01 -39.88
C SER A 2 -47.40 -47.76 -39.90
N ASN A 3 -47.96 -46.63 -39.46
CA ASN A 3 -47.30 -45.35 -39.43
C ASN A 3 -46.82 -45.09 -38.01
N ALA A 4 -45.53 -45.34 -37.77
CA ALA A 4 -44.91 -45.11 -36.46
C ALA A 4 -44.45 -43.64 -36.35
N ALA A 5 -45.08 -42.91 -35.46
CA ALA A 5 -44.76 -41.54 -35.12
C ALA A 5 -43.44 -41.46 -34.32
N LYS A 6 -42.59 -40.56 -34.77
CA LYS A 6 -41.31 -40.20 -34.16
C LYS A 6 -41.53 -39.36 -32.87
N PRO A 7 -40.86 -39.62 -31.73
CA PRO A 7 -41.01 -38.80 -30.53
C PRO A 7 -40.32 -37.42 -30.67
N PRO A 8 -40.80 -36.39 -29.95
CA PRO A 8 -40.26 -35.05 -30.05
C PRO A 8 -38.94 -34.86 -29.31
N ASN A 9 -38.10 -34.09 -29.94
CA ASN A 9 -36.76 -33.64 -29.55
C ASN A 9 -36.78 -32.99 -28.17
N GLN A 10 -36.04 -33.55 -27.22
CA GLN A 10 -35.79 -32.94 -25.91
C GLN A 10 -34.88 -31.75 -26.08
N LYS A 11 -35.43 -30.55 -25.82
CA LYS A 11 -34.70 -29.28 -25.77
C LYS A 11 -33.67 -29.33 -24.61
N ASN A 12 -32.44 -29.03 -24.96
CA ASN A 12 -31.33 -28.75 -24.04
C ASN A 12 -31.77 -27.79 -22.95
N GLN A 13 -31.80 -28.26 -21.71
CA GLN A 13 -31.82 -27.38 -20.54
C GLN A 13 -30.44 -26.77 -20.37
N PRO A 14 -30.32 -25.47 -20.09
CA PRO A 14 -29.03 -24.88 -19.75
C PRO A 14 -28.57 -25.46 -18.41
N THR A 15 -27.40 -26.09 -18.41
CA THR A 15 -26.69 -26.49 -17.20
C THR A 15 -26.36 -25.22 -16.42
N THR A 16 -27.04 -25.01 -15.30
CA THR A 16 -26.66 -24.04 -14.29
C THR A 16 -25.27 -24.44 -13.78
N SER A 17 -24.27 -23.68 -14.23
CA SER A 17 -22.92 -23.73 -13.66
C SER A 17 -23.03 -23.31 -12.20
N THR A 18 -23.00 -24.28 -11.30
CA THR A 18 -22.86 -24.03 -9.86
C THR A 18 -21.43 -23.58 -9.62
N ALA A 19 -21.23 -22.26 -9.54
CA ALA A 19 -19.98 -21.70 -9.06
C ALA A 19 -19.69 -22.24 -7.64
N PRO A 20 -18.42 -22.53 -7.28
CA PRO A 20 -18.08 -22.95 -5.93
C PRO A 20 -18.53 -21.87 -4.93
N PRO A 21 -18.89 -22.23 -3.68
CA PRO A 21 -19.35 -21.27 -2.71
C PRO A 21 -18.25 -20.19 -2.52
N ALA A 22 -18.63 -18.95 -2.76
CA ALA A 22 -17.78 -17.81 -2.50
C ALA A 22 -17.35 -17.86 -1.03
N GLY A 23 -16.06 -17.62 -0.77
CA GLY A 23 -15.52 -17.42 0.58
C GLY A 23 -16.30 -16.33 1.34
N PRO A 24 -15.98 -16.05 2.61
CA PRO A 24 -16.69 -15.05 3.38
C PRO A 24 -16.64 -13.70 2.65
N THR A 25 -17.81 -13.13 2.37
CA THR A 25 -17.95 -11.84 1.69
C THR A 25 -17.57 -10.71 2.62
N LEU A 26 -16.61 -9.87 2.23
CA LEU A 26 -16.17 -8.69 2.97
C LEU A 26 -17.26 -7.62 2.99
N LYS A 27 -17.70 -7.20 4.16
CA LYS A 27 -18.68 -6.14 4.37
C LYS A 27 -17.98 -4.78 4.39
N VAL A 28 -18.30 -3.91 3.44
CA VAL A 28 -17.71 -2.58 3.32
C VAL A 28 -18.74 -1.51 3.65
N LEU A 29 -18.40 -0.60 4.57
CA LEU A 29 -19.10 0.68 4.79
C LEU A 29 -18.39 1.77 3.99
N LEU A 30 -19.15 2.50 3.16
CA LEU A 30 -18.63 3.59 2.36
C LEU A 30 -19.08 4.94 2.93
N ALA A 31 -18.17 5.69 3.52
CA ALA A 31 -18.40 7.03 4.06
C ALA A 31 -17.71 8.09 3.18
N ASP A 32 -18.48 8.80 2.37
CA ASP A 32 -18.01 9.81 1.44
C ASP A 32 -19.11 10.86 1.22
N SER A 33 -18.77 12.14 1.23
CA SER A 33 -19.72 13.25 1.05
C SER A 33 -20.23 13.35 -0.40
N GLN A 34 -19.46 12.88 -1.40
CA GLN A 34 -19.78 13.03 -2.80
C GLN A 34 -20.58 11.84 -3.35
N ALA A 35 -21.83 12.09 -3.73
CA ALA A 35 -22.73 11.07 -4.25
C ALA A 35 -22.18 10.31 -5.47
N ILE A 36 -21.53 11.03 -6.41
CA ILE A 36 -20.98 10.43 -7.63
C ILE A 36 -19.87 9.41 -7.30
N TYR A 37 -19.03 9.72 -6.30
CA TYR A 37 -17.96 8.84 -5.88
C TYR A 37 -18.53 7.58 -5.19
N ARG A 38 -19.51 7.73 -4.31
CA ARG A 38 -20.22 6.58 -3.71
C ARG A 38 -20.84 5.66 -4.75
N VAL A 39 -21.49 6.23 -5.78
CA VAL A 39 -22.07 5.44 -6.87
C VAL A 39 -20.98 4.72 -7.68
N GLY A 40 -19.86 5.40 -7.95
CA GLY A 40 -18.72 4.82 -8.66
C GLY A 40 -18.13 3.62 -7.91
N ILE A 41 -17.78 3.78 -6.63
CA ILE A 41 -17.23 2.71 -5.81
C ILE A 41 -18.20 1.54 -5.67
N ARG A 42 -19.50 1.80 -5.48
CA ARG A 42 -20.50 0.72 -5.43
C ARG A 42 -20.55 -0.10 -6.71
N LYS A 43 -20.41 0.54 -7.89
CA LYS A 43 -20.37 -0.16 -9.17
C LYS A 43 -19.09 -0.98 -9.31
N ILE A 44 -17.93 -0.47 -8.87
CA ILE A 44 -16.67 -1.21 -8.88
C ILE A 44 -16.80 -2.48 -8.03
N PHE A 45 -17.27 -2.35 -6.79
CA PHE A 45 -17.40 -3.50 -5.89
C PHE A 45 -18.54 -4.47 -6.30
N ALA A 46 -19.52 -4.02 -7.05
CA ALA A 46 -20.55 -4.91 -7.59
C ALA A 46 -20.04 -5.89 -8.66
N LEU A 47 -18.81 -5.68 -9.18
CA LEU A 47 -18.13 -6.59 -10.09
C LEU A 47 -17.32 -7.67 -9.37
N GLU A 48 -17.20 -7.56 -8.04
CA GLU A 48 -16.41 -8.47 -7.21
C GLU A 48 -17.35 -9.38 -6.39
N ASP A 49 -17.14 -10.69 -6.46
CA ASP A 49 -18.00 -11.68 -5.79
C ASP A 49 -17.77 -11.73 -4.26
N ASP A 50 -16.60 -11.28 -3.81
CA ASP A 50 -16.12 -11.35 -2.43
C ASP A 50 -16.24 -10.04 -1.65
N ILE A 51 -16.75 -8.95 -2.26
CA ILE A 51 -16.89 -7.63 -1.62
C ILE A 51 -18.34 -7.13 -1.72
N ARG A 52 -18.90 -6.71 -0.59
CA ARG A 52 -20.26 -6.17 -0.54
C ARG A 52 -20.31 -4.84 0.21
N VAL A 53 -20.80 -3.79 -0.44
CA VAL A 53 -21.13 -2.54 0.25
C VAL A 53 -22.42 -2.73 1.05
N VAL A 54 -22.31 -2.80 2.38
CA VAL A 54 -23.45 -3.03 3.30
C VAL A 54 -24.18 -1.75 3.68
N ALA A 55 -23.47 -0.62 3.62
CA ALA A 55 -24.05 0.69 3.88
C ALA A 55 -23.22 1.81 3.22
N HIS A 56 -23.83 2.99 3.08
CA HIS A 56 -23.16 4.23 2.72
C HIS A 56 -23.60 5.37 3.63
N ALA A 57 -22.72 6.34 3.81
CA ALA A 57 -22.93 7.52 4.64
C ALA A 57 -22.37 8.78 3.96
N GLU A 58 -22.99 9.92 4.22
CA GLU A 58 -22.62 11.23 3.67
C GLU A 58 -22.04 12.16 4.74
N THR A 59 -22.21 11.79 6.00
CA THR A 59 -21.76 12.56 7.16
C THR A 59 -21.15 11.64 8.20
N LEU A 60 -20.38 12.20 9.13
CA LEU A 60 -19.84 11.46 10.27
C LEU A 60 -20.93 10.80 11.11
N GLY A 61 -22.03 11.52 11.40
CA GLY A 61 -23.13 10.97 12.19
C GLY A 61 -23.77 9.74 11.54
N GLN A 62 -24.00 9.79 10.22
CA GLN A 62 -24.50 8.64 9.46
C GLN A 62 -23.46 7.49 9.43
N THR A 63 -22.17 7.82 9.33
CA THR A 63 -21.09 6.82 9.37
C THR A 63 -21.11 6.04 10.68
N LEU A 64 -21.19 6.73 11.82
CA LEU A 64 -21.24 6.12 13.14
C LEU A 64 -22.48 5.25 13.35
N ALA A 65 -23.64 5.73 12.90
CA ALA A 65 -24.90 4.98 12.97
C ALA A 65 -24.84 3.70 12.10
N ALA A 66 -24.34 3.83 10.86
CA ALA A 66 -24.19 2.71 9.94
C ALA A 66 -23.14 1.69 10.44
N ALA A 67 -22.02 2.16 10.96
CA ALA A 67 -20.98 1.30 11.52
C ALA A 67 -21.52 0.41 12.65
N SER A 68 -22.27 1.01 13.61
CA SER A 68 -22.89 0.26 14.70
C SER A 68 -23.95 -0.74 14.24
N LYS A 69 -24.69 -0.40 13.18
CA LYS A 69 -25.81 -1.24 12.70
C LYS A 69 -25.35 -2.41 11.85
N PHE A 70 -24.35 -2.22 10.99
CA PHE A 70 -23.97 -3.18 9.97
C PHE A 70 -22.71 -3.95 10.30
N GLU A 71 -21.94 -3.52 11.31
CA GLU A 71 -20.67 -4.16 11.74
C GLU A 71 -19.79 -4.52 10.54
N PRO A 72 -19.28 -3.51 9.79
CA PRO A 72 -18.48 -3.75 8.59
C PRO A 72 -17.12 -4.37 8.94
N ASP A 73 -16.52 -5.10 8.00
CA ASP A 73 -15.16 -5.58 8.09
C ASP A 73 -14.15 -4.47 7.70
N VAL A 74 -14.56 -3.61 6.74
CA VAL A 74 -13.77 -2.48 6.26
C VAL A 74 -14.63 -1.22 6.19
N VAL A 75 -14.08 -0.10 6.67
CA VAL A 75 -14.67 1.24 6.51
C VAL A 75 -13.81 2.03 5.52
N LEU A 76 -14.38 2.39 4.37
CA LEU A 76 -13.81 3.38 3.47
C LEU A 76 -14.29 4.77 3.91
N PHE A 77 -13.38 5.63 4.34
CA PHE A 77 -13.69 6.92 4.96
C PHE A 77 -13.02 8.06 4.20
N GLU A 78 -13.83 8.98 3.67
CA GLU A 78 -13.32 10.21 3.06
C GLU A 78 -12.81 11.18 4.14
N ALA A 79 -11.56 11.62 4.05
CA ALA A 79 -11.00 12.57 5.00
C ALA A 79 -11.77 13.90 5.03
N ALA A 80 -12.23 14.38 3.87
CA ALA A 80 -12.96 15.65 3.74
C ALA A 80 -14.43 15.60 4.21
N ILE A 81 -14.93 14.45 4.70
CA ILE A 81 -16.32 14.30 5.18
C ILE A 81 -16.62 15.17 6.42
N CYS A 82 -15.58 15.59 7.14
CA CYS A 82 -15.69 16.46 8.30
C CYS A 82 -14.41 17.34 8.48
N PRO A 83 -14.52 18.46 9.22
CA PRO A 83 -13.39 19.38 9.42
C PRO A 83 -12.25 18.82 10.28
N ASN A 84 -12.50 17.78 11.08
CA ASN A 84 -11.50 17.10 11.91
C ASN A 84 -11.45 15.61 11.59
N PRO A 85 -10.77 15.20 10.50
CA PRO A 85 -10.71 13.82 10.09
C PRO A 85 -10.08 12.90 11.14
N ALA A 86 -8.99 13.34 11.76
CA ALA A 86 -8.28 12.56 12.76
C ALA A 86 -9.15 12.23 14.00
N GLY A 87 -9.93 13.20 14.48
CA GLY A 87 -10.90 12.98 15.56
C GLY A 87 -12.02 12.02 15.14
N ALA A 88 -12.56 12.19 13.94
CA ALA A 88 -13.61 11.33 13.38
C ALA A 88 -13.14 9.89 13.21
N ILE A 89 -11.94 9.68 12.68
CA ILE A 89 -11.30 8.37 12.55
C ILE A 89 -11.23 7.65 13.90
N ALA A 90 -10.75 8.34 14.94
CA ALA A 90 -10.66 7.77 16.28
C ALA A 90 -12.05 7.37 16.83
N GLU A 91 -13.07 8.17 16.57
CA GLU A 91 -14.45 7.89 16.99
C GLU A 91 -15.04 6.68 16.26
N VAL A 92 -14.83 6.56 14.95
CA VAL A 92 -15.28 5.39 14.15
C VAL A 92 -14.56 4.13 14.59
N ILE A 93 -13.24 4.15 14.75
CA ILE A 93 -12.46 2.98 15.22
C ILE A 93 -12.92 2.55 16.61
N LYS A 94 -13.18 3.48 17.52
CA LYS A 94 -13.71 3.16 18.83
C LYS A 94 -15.09 2.48 18.75
N ARG A 95 -15.90 2.88 17.78
CA ARG A 95 -17.25 2.35 17.57
C ARG A 95 -17.24 0.93 17.01
N VAL A 96 -16.33 0.62 16.10
CA VAL A 96 -16.17 -0.69 15.43
C VAL A 96 -14.70 -1.16 15.49
N PRO A 97 -14.20 -1.59 16.64
CA PRO A 97 -12.77 -1.88 16.85
C PRO A 97 -12.25 -3.04 16.00
N ASN A 98 -13.14 -3.91 15.52
CA ASN A 98 -12.78 -5.04 14.65
C ASN A 98 -12.68 -4.65 13.17
N ALA A 99 -13.34 -3.55 12.76
CA ALA A 99 -13.28 -3.06 11.40
C ALA A 99 -11.90 -2.47 11.06
N LYS A 100 -11.45 -2.68 9.86
CA LYS A 100 -10.24 -2.02 9.34
C LYS A 100 -10.62 -0.73 8.64
N MET A 101 -9.89 0.35 8.92
CA MET A 101 -10.16 1.65 8.31
C MET A 101 -9.21 1.92 7.15
N ILE A 102 -9.79 2.34 6.03
CA ILE A 102 -9.08 2.89 4.87
C ILE A 102 -9.54 4.34 4.71
N VAL A 103 -8.59 5.28 4.67
CA VAL A 103 -8.87 6.69 4.44
C VAL A 103 -8.67 7.03 2.97
N ILE A 104 -9.64 7.74 2.40
CA ILE A 104 -9.59 8.27 1.03
C ILE A 104 -9.31 9.77 1.14
N THR A 105 -8.23 10.22 0.49
CA THR A 105 -7.83 11.64 0.49
C THR A 105 -7.80 12.22 -0.92
N GLY A 106 -7.97 13.53 -1.05
CA GLY A 106 -7.70 14.27 -2.30
C GLY A 106 -6.20 14.42 -2.51
N GLU A 107 -5.57 15.17 -1.62
CA GLU A 107 -4.14 15.32 -1.49
C GLU A 107 -3.73 14.77 -0.12
N THR A 108 -2.58 14.13 -0.05
CA THR A 108 -2.08 13.53 1.19
C THR A 108 -0.85 14.32 1.64
N GLU A 109 -0.88 14.83 2.85
CA GLU A 109 0.26 15.48 3.50
C GLU A 109 0.94 14.51 4.47
N GLU A 110 2.21 14.79 4.78
CA GLU A 110 3.02 13.94 5.66
C GLU A 110 2.40 13.82 7.05
N ASP A 111 2.08 14.95 7.66
CA ASP A 111 1.54 15.02 9.03
C ASP A 111 0.21 14.27 9.15
N ASP A 112 -0.67 14.40 8.18
CA ASP A 112 -1.94 13.71 8.13
C ASP A 112 -1.76 12.18 8.01
N THR A 113 -0.86 11.74 7.12
CA THR A 113 -0.56 10.32 6.93
C THR A 113 -0.11 9.67 8.23
N VAL A 114 0.86 10.29 8.90
CA VAL A 114 1.43 9.78 10.16
C VAL A 114 0.36 9.77 11.26
N GLU A 115 -0.44 10.83 11.36
CA GLU A 115 -1.48 10.94 12.38
C GLU A 115 -2.60 9.90 12.18
N TYR A 116 -3.06 9.66 10.94
CA TYR A 116 -4.08 8.64 10.66
C TYR A 116 -3.59 7.24 11.03
N LEU A 117 -2.34 6.90 10.69
CA LEU A 117 -1.76 5.61 11.06
C LEU A 117 -1.62 5.44 12.57
N ARG A 118 -1.20 6.47 13.29
CA ARG A 118 -1.15 6.46 14.78
C ARG A 118 -2.52 6.20 15.40
N ARG A 119 -3.58 6.61 14.75
CA ARG A 119 -4.96 6.37 15.19
C ARG A 119 -5.51 5.01 14.80
N GLY A 120 -4.74 4.19 14.07
CA GLY A 120 -5.10 2.83 13.71
C GLY A 120 -5.68 2.65 12.32
N VAL A 121 -5.58 3.66 11.44
CA VAL A 121 -5.87 3.51 10.01
C VAL A 121 -4.93 2.47 9.41
N ARG A 122 -5.45 1.60 8.56
CA ARG A 122 -4.68 0.53 7.91
C ARG A 122 -4.48 0.76 6.42
N GLY A 123 -5.22 1.66 5.81
CA GLY A 123 -5.04 2.01 4.41
C GLY A 123 -5.20 3.51 4.18
N ILE A 124 -4.34 4.09 3.36
CA ILE A 124 -4.49 5.46 2.87
C ILE A 124 -4.34 5.42 1.35
N ILE A 125 -5.33 5.95 0.66
CA ILE A 125 -5.39 5.96 -0.81
C ILE A 125 -5.83 7.33 -1.31
N SER A 126 -5.27 7.71 -2.47
CA SER A 126 -5.74 8.89 -3.19
C SER A 126 -7.12 8.65 -3.81
N ARG A 127 -7.92 9.69 -3.90
CA ARG A 127 -9.19 9.70 -4.64
C ARG A 127 -9.02 9.36 -6.14
N SER A 128 -7.83 9.58 -6.69
CA SER A 128 -7.46 9.24 -8.07
C SER A 128 -6.95 7.80 -8.26
N VAL A 129 -7.04 6.95 -7.23
CA VAL A 129 -6.60 5.56 -7.30
C VAL A 129 -7.34 4.79 -8.40
N ALA A 130 -6.61 3.94 -9.14
CA ALA A 130 -7.23 3.07 -10.13
C ALA A 130 -8.18 2.05 -9.47
N PRO A 131 -9.33 1.72 -10.10
CA PRO A 131 -10.32 0.80 -9.53
C PRO A 131 -9.74 -0.54 -9.04
N GLU A 132 -8.83 -1.12 -9.80
CA GLU A 132 -8.20 -2.41 -9.49
C GLU A 132 -7.32 -2.31 -8.24
N LEU A 133 -6.67 -1.16 -8.03
CA LEU A 133 -5.87 -0.91 -6.84
C LEU A 133 -6.73 -0.65 -5.60
N LEU A 134 -7.89 -0.01 -5.76
CA LEU A 134 -8.86 0.15 -4.67
C LEU A 134 -9.36 -1.21 -4.18
N VAL A 135 -9.78 -2.10 -5.11
CA VAL A 135 -10.23 -3.45 -4.78
C VAL A 135 -9.12 -4.23 -4.06
N LYS A 136 -7.89 -4.17 -4.59
CA LYS A 136 -6.73 -4.81 -3.99
C LYS A 136 -6.41 -4.26 -2.60
N CYS A 137 -6.51 -2.94 -2.39
CA CYS A 137 -6.32 -2.29 -1.10
C CYS A 137 -7.31 -2.84 -0.07
N VAL A 138 -8.60 -2.90 -0.42
CA VAL A 138 -9.65 -3.41 0.47
C VAL A 138 -9.36 -4.85 0.92
N ARG A 139 -8.98 -5.74 -0.01
CA ARG A 139 -8.63 -7.12 0.32
C ARG A 139 -7.42 -7.20 1.24
N LYS A 140 -6.35 -6.48 0.92
CA LYS A 140 -5.11 -6.49 1.71
C LYS A 140 -5.30 -5.93 3.12
N VAL A 141 -6.04 -4.85 3.23
CA VAL A 141 -6.37 -4.26 4.52
C VAL A 141 -7.28 -5.19 5.35
N ALA A 142 -8.24 -5.86 4.73
CA ALA A 142 -9.08 -6.87 5.40
C ALA A 142 -8.24 -8.04 5.93
N GLU A 143 -7.19 -8.46 5.21
CA GLU A 143 -6.20 -9.45 5.65
C GLU A 143 -5.28 -8.94 6.79
N GLY A 144 -5.38 -7.66 7.18
CA GLY A 144 -4.60 -7.03 8.24
C GLY A 144 -3.31 -6.37 7.77
N GLU A 145 -3.03 -6.35 6.45
CA GLU A 145 -1.87 -5.63 5.91
C GLU A 145 -2.10 -4.11 5.92
N THR A 146 -1.02 -3.35 6.04
CA THR A 146 -1.07 -1.88 5.88
C THR A 146 -0.88 -1.51 4.42
N TRP A 147 -1.74 -0.61 3.91
CA TRP A 147 -1.70 -0.13 2.54
C TRP A 147 -1.36 1.35 2.48
N LEU A 148 -0.19 1.67 1.96
CA LEU A 148 0.28 3.02 1.66
C LEU A 148 0.90 3.05 0.27
N ASP A 149 0.91 4.21 -0.35
CA ASP A 149 1.78 4.45 -1.50
C ASP A 149 3.24 4.62 -1.04
N ASN A 150 4.16 4.73 -2.00
CA ASN A 150 5.58 4.83 -1.67
C ASN A 150 5.92 6.12 -0.90
N GLN A 151 5.20 7.20 -1.15
CA GLN A 151 5.41 8.48 -0.48
C GLN A 151 4.97 8.39 0.98
N GLY A 152 3.80 7.83 1.25
CA GLY A 152 3.31 7.59 2.61
C GLY A 152 4.24 6.67 3.41
N VAL A 153 4.82 5.65 2.78
CA VAL A 153 5.84 4.81 3.43
C VAL A 153 7.05 5.64 3.83
N ASN A 154 7.56 6.52 2.95
CA ASN A 154 8.72 7.36 3.25
C ASN A 154 8.44 8.33 4.40
N TRP A 155 7.27 8.96 4.43
CA TRP A 155 6.87 9.85 5.53
C TRP A 155 6.83 9.14 6.88
N VAL A 156 6.25 7.94 6.92
CA VAL A 156 6.23 7.15 8.17
C VAL A 156 7.63 6.76 8.61
N ILE A 157 8.51 6.38 7.68
CA ILE A 157 9.91 6.08 7.98
C ILE A 157 10.62 7.31 8.59
N GLU A 158 10.42 8.49 8.02
CA GLU A 158 11.06 9.72 8.49
C GLU A 158 10.52 10.16 9.86
N ALA A 159 9.20 10.13 10.04
CA ALA A 159 8.57 10.38 11.33
C ALA A 159 9.05 9.41 12.43
N TYR A 160 9.27 8.15 12.07
CA TYR A 160 9.83 7.17 12.99
C TYR A 160 11.30 7.43 13.31
N ARG A 161 12.13 7.82 12.33
CA ARG A 161 13.54 8.19 12.55
C ARG A 161 13.67 9.32 13.55
N SER A 162 12.80 10.32 13.47
CA SER A 162 12.79 11.45 14.40
C SER A 162 12.38 11.04 15.84
N GLN A 163 11.63 9.95 16.01
CA GLN A 163 11.16 9.44 17.30
C GLN A 163 11.98 8.27 17.85
N ALA A 164 12.80 7.62 17.03
CA ALA A 164 13.47 6.34 17.36
C ALA A 164 14.48 6.38 18.52
N ALA A 165 14.74 7.53 19.13
CA ALA A 165 15.58 7.64 20.31
C ALA A 165 14.95 7.01 21.59
N GLN A 166 13.70 6.53 21.55
CA GLN A 166 12.94 6.18 22.77
C GLN A 166 12.31 4.77 22.83
N LEU A 167 12.43 3.88 21.82
CA LEU A 167 11.69 2.62 21.83
C LEU A 167 12.58 1.35 21.87
N THR A 168 12.21 0.40 22.73
CA THR A 168 12.79 -0.95 22.85
C THR A 168 11.97 -1.96 22.05
N SER A 169 12.62 -2.84 21.26
CA SER A 169 11.97 -3.73 20.28
C SER A 169 12.20 -5.23 20.48
N PRO A 170 11.34 -6.10 19.91
CA PRO A 170 11.45 -7.55 20.00
C PRO A 170 12.67 -8.11 19.25
N LYS A 171 13.23 -9.23 19.73
CA LYS A 171 14.41 -9.90 19.14
C LYS A 171 14.06 -10.64 17.84
N PRO A 172 14.90 -10.55 16.78
CA PRO A 172 14.69 -11.27 15.52
C PRO A 172 14.78 -12.78 15.67
N LYS A 173 13.93 -13.52 14.92
CA LYS A 173 13.89 -14.99 14.90
C LYS A 173 14.96 -15.63 14.00
N GLY A 174 15.72 -14.83 13.22
CA GLY A 174 16.76 -15.35 12.32
C GLY A 174 17.64 -14.25 11.72
N ARG A 175 18.83 -14.65 11.24
CA ARG A 175 19.72 -13.74 10.49
C ARG A 175 19.28 -13.63 9.03
N LEU A 176 19.31 -12.41 8.50
CA LEU A 176 19.12 -12.15 7.07
C LEU A 176 20.41 -12.47 6.30
N THR A 177 20.27 -13.00 5.11
CA THR A 177 21.39 -13.17 4.14
C THR A 177 21.74 -11.82 3.51
N ASP A 178 22.92 -11.71 2.89
CA ASP A 178 23.37 -10.48 2.23
C ASP A 178 22.36 -10.00 1.16
N LYS A 179 21.78 -10.94 0.40
CA LYS A 179 20.75 -10.62 -0.60
C LYS A 179 19.45 -10.14 0.02
N GLU A 180 19.03 -10.71 1.15
CA GLU A 180 17.88 -10.23 1.91
C GLU A 180 18.13 -8.86 2.52
N LEU A 181 19.34 -8.59 3.04
CA LEU A 181 19.74 -7.27 3.53
C LEU A 181 19.72 -6.21 2.43
N LEU A 182 20.17 -6.55 1.22
CA LEU A 182 20.11 -5.63 0.08
C LEU A 182 18.65 -5.30 -0.28
N ILE A 183 17.76 -6.28 -0.33
CA ILE A 183 16.33 -6.07 -0.58
C ILE A 183 15.72 -5.19 0.51
N VAL A 184 16.05 -5.45 1.77
CA VAL A 184 15.59 -4.63 2.91
C VAL A 184 16.09 -3.19 2.79
N ALA A 185 17.34 -2.97 2.39
CA ALA A 185 17.88 -1.63 2.16
C ALA A 185 17.10 -0.87 1.07
N CYS A 186 16.75 -1.54 -0.03
CA CYS A 186 15.89 -0.97 -1.07
C CYS A 186 14.47 -0.65 -0.56
N VAL A 187 13.93 -1.51 0.30
CA VAL A 187 12.60 -1.26 0.94
C VAL A 187 12.63 0.00 1.79
N THR A 188 13.68 0.21 2.60
CA THR A 188 13.82 1.39 3.45
C THR A 188 14.08 2.69 2.67
N GLN A 189 14.46 2.59 1.40
CA GLN A 189 14.55 3.70 0.45
C GLN A 189 13.22 3.96 -0.29
N GLY A 190 12.17 3.21 0.00
CA GLY A 190 10.86 3.37 -0.62
C GLY A 190 10.75 2.79 -2.04
N MET A 191 11.74 2.03 -2.53
CA MET A 191 11.75 1.48 -3.90
C MET A 191 10.62 0.49 -4.13
N LYS A 192 9.97 0.55 -5.29
CA LYS A 192 8.94 -0.45 -5.71
C LYS A 192 9.57 -1.81 -5.97
N ASN A 193 8.79 -2.88 -5.87
CA ASN A 193 9.30 -4.25 -6.12
C ASN A 193 9.94 -4.40 -7.51
N LYS A 194 9.45 -3.68 -8.52
CA LYS A 194 10.02 -3.65 -9.86
C LYS A 194 11.41 -3.00 -9.89
N GLU A 195 11.59 -1.91 -9.13
CA GLU A 195 12.87 -1.19 -9.00
C GLU A 195 13.87 -2.05 -8.21
N ILE A 196 13.42 -2.68 -7.11
CA ILE A 196 14.21 -3.64 -6.34
C ILE A 196 14.65 -4.82 -7.23
N ALA A 197 13.76 -5.34 -8.07
CA ALA A 197 14.07 -6.41 -8.99
C ALA A 197 15.18 -6.04 -9.97
N SER A 198 15.18 -4.83 -10.50
CA SER A 198 16.23 -4.30 -11.36
C SER A 198 17.55 -4.13 -10.61
N GLU A 199 17.52 -3.59 -9.40
CA GLU A 199 18.71 -3.35 -8.56
C GLU A 199 19.39 -4.66 -8.14
N VAL A 200 18.61 -5.69 -7.80
CA VAL A 200 19.10 -6.98 -7.31
C VAL A 200 19.36 -7.98 -8.45
N GLY A 201 19.07 -7.61 -9.70
CA GLY A 201 19.25 -8.47 -10.88
C GLY A 201 18.32 -9.70 -10.87
N THR A 202 17.00 -9.47 -10.63
CA THR A 202 16.01 -10.56 -10.55
C THR A 202 14.64 -10.13 -11.09
N THR A 203 13.60 -10.90 -10.86
CA THR A 203 12.22 -10.56 -11.25
C THR A 203 11.40 -10.06 -10.08
N GLU A 204 10.36 -9.27 -10.36
CA GLU A 204 9.44 -8.77 -9.32
C GLU A 204 8.82 -9.90 -8.49
N GLN A 205 8.49 -11.03 -9.13
CA GLN A 205 7.94 -12.19 -8.44
C GLN A 205 8.92 -12.79 -7.44
N VAL A 206 10.20 -12.83 -7.79
CA VAL A 206 11.25 -13.31 -6.88
C VAL A 206 11.44 -12.36 -5.71
N VAL A 207 11.36 -11.03 -5.93
CA VAL A 207 11.38 -10.03 -4.84
C VAL A 207 10.21 -10.25 -3.87
N LYS A 208 9.00 -10.47 -4.36
CA LYS A 208 7.82 -10.79 -3.51
C LYS A 208 8.06 -12.02 -2.64
N ASN A 209 8.69 -13.05 -3.21
CA ASN A 209 9.02 -14.28 -2.46
C ASN A 209 10.10 -14.03 -1.39
N TYR A 210 11.10 -13.18 -1.68
CA TYR A 210 12.10 -12.78 -0.69
C TYR A 210 11.45 -11.97 0.45
N LEU A 211 10.61 -11.00 0.13
CA LEU A 211 9.91 -10.18 1.14
C LEU A 211 9.08 -11.04 2.08
N ARG A 212 8.34 -12.03 1.57
CA ARG A 212 7.58 -12.97 2.41
C ARG A 212 8.48 -13.70 3.40
N LYS A 213 9.62 -14.24 2.94
CA LYS A 213 10.60 -14.92 3.79
C LYS A 213 11.23 -13.97 4.83
N ILE A 214 11.49 -12.72 4.44
CA ILE A 214 12.04 -11.69 5.33
C ILE A 214 11.02 -11.36 6.42
N TYR A 215 9.74 -11.20 6.07
CA TYR A 215 8.67 -10.97 7.04
C TYR A 215 8.60 -12.09 8.08
N ASP A 216 8.61 -13.34 7.63
CA ASP A 216 8.59 -14.52 8.51
C ASP A 216 9.81 -14.55 9.45
N LYS A 217 11.02 -14.24 8.94
CA LYS A 217 12.28 -14.25 9.71
C LYS A 217 12.32 -13.15 10.78
N LEU A 218 11.81 -11.97 10.46
CA LEU A 218 11.85 -10.82 11.35
C LEU A 218 10.61 -10.73 12.25
N GLY A 219 9.55 -11.50 11.94
CA GLY A 219 8.29 -11.50 12.68
C GLY A 219 7.48 -10.25 12.43
N VAL A 220 7.59 -9.66 11.22
CA VAL A 220 6.85 -8.50 10.79
C VAL A 220 5.77 -8.89 9.79
N SER A 221 4.68 -8.12 9.72
CA SER A 221 3.48 -8.49 8.97
C SER A 221 3.43 -7.86 7.59
N ASP A 222 4.05 -6.69 7.40
CA ASP A 222 3.97 -5.94 6.16
C ASP A 222 5.25 -5.13 5.86
N ARG A 223 5.23 -4.43 4.72
CA ARG A 223 6.36 -3.63 4.22
C ARG A 223 6.69 -2.44 5.13
N LEU A 224 5.67 -1.79 5.70
CA LEU A 224 5.85 -0.67 6.60
C LEU A 224 6.49 -1.13 7.90
N GLU A 225 5.96 -2.20 8.49
CA GLU A 225 6.50 -2.79 9.71
C GLU A 225 7.95 -3.27 9.51
N LEU A 226 8.26 -3.86 8.34
CA LEU A 226 9.64 -4.20 7.96
C LEU A 226 10.55 -2.96 7.95
N ALA A 227 10.12 -1.87 7.30
CA ALA A 227 10.92 -0.66 7.21
C ALA A 227 11.20 -0.06 8.61
N LEU A 228 10.17 0.04 9.44
CA LEU A 228 10.27 0.51 10.82
C LEU A 228 11.18 -0.39 11.68
N TYR A 229 11.03 -1.69 11.57
CA TYR A 229 11.87 -2.68 12.23
C TYR A 229 13.37 -2.49 11.90
N CYS A 230 13.68 -2.30 10.60
CA CYS A 230 15.06 -2.14 10.14
C CYS A 230 15.71 -0.85 10.64
N ILE A 231 14.96 0.24 10.69
CA ILE A 231 15.42 1.53 11.22
C ILE A 231 15.70 1.41 12.71
N HIS A 232 14.77 0.83 13.46
CA HIS A 232 14.90 0.66 14.90
C HIS A 232 16.10 -0.21 15.28
N HIS A 233 16.28 -1.35 14.62
CA HIS A 233 17.36 -2.29 14.91
C HIS A 233 18.69 -1.94 14.26
N ARG A 234 18.78 -0.82 13.52
CA ARG A 234 19.98 -0.40 12.78
C ARG A 234 20.56 -1.50 11.90
N LEU A 235 19.71 -2.35 11.33
CA LEU A 235 20.14 -3.54 10.55
C LEU A 235 20.94 -3.20 9.29
N LEU A 236 20.87 -1.95 8.83
CA LEU A 236 21.51 -1.49 7.60
C LEU A 236 22.81 -0.71 7.83
N GLN A 237 23.39 -0.75 9.02
CA GLN A 237 24.70 -0.12 9.26
C GLN A 237 25.76 -0.83 8.43
N GLY A 238 26.19 -0.19 7.32
CA GLY A 238 27.21 -0.71 6.41
C GLY A 238 26.72 -1.23 5.06
N VAL A 239 25.42 -1.32 4.82
CA VAL A 239 24.86 -1.70 3.50
C VAL A 239 24.75 -0.46 2.62
N ARG A 240 25.55 -0.38 1.54
CA ARG A 240 25.42 0.68 0.53
C ARG A 240 24.58 0.15 -0.64
N VAL A 241 23.47 0.79 -0.94
CA VAL A 241 22.74 0.63 -2.19
C VAL A 241 23.25 1.72 -3.14
N SER A 242 23.65 1.36 -4.35
CA SER A 242 24.10 2.31 -5.37
C SER A 242 22.92 3.20 -5.78
N SER A 243 22.95 4.47 -5.41
CA SER A 243 21.99 5.44 -5.90
C SER A 243 22.30 5.72 -7.38
N HIS A 244 21.60 5.07 -8.30
CA HIS A 244 21.54 5.51 -9.69
C HIS A 244 20.62 6.73 -9.79
N GLY A 245 21.17 7.89 -9.46
CA GLY A 245 20.66 9.17 -9.91
C GLY A 245 21.03 9.33 -11.38
N GLY A 246 20.07 9.23 -12.27
CA GLY A 246 20.25 9.50 -13.69
C GLY A 246 20.51 10.98 -13.91
N GLU A 247 21.70 11.36 -14.31
CA GLU A 247 21.95 12.62 -15.05
C GLU A 247 21.83 12.36 -16.56
N PRO A 248 21.11 13.20 -17.30
CA PRO A 248 21.10 13.12 -18.76
C PRO A 248 22.36 13.78 -19.34
N GLY A 249 22.94 13.06 -20.27
CA GLY A 249 24.18 13.35 -20.95
C GLY A 249 24.31 14.69 -21.63
N GLY A 250 25.56 15.08 -21.85
CA GLY A 250 25.90 16.22 -22.65
C GLY A 250 27.40 16.29 -23.00
N SER A 251 27.69 15.88 -24.20
CA SER A 251 28.71 16.33 -25.15
C SER A 251 30.19 16.06 -24.89
N LYS A 252 30.68 15.34 -25.87
CA LYS A 252 32.09 15.23 -26.30
C LYS A 252 32.68 16.61 -26.67
N SER A 253 33.93 16.89 -26.26
CA SER A 253 34.87 17.63 -27.11
C SER A 253 36.30 17.17 -26.87
N VAL A 254 36.89 16.94 -27.99
CA VAL A 254 38.18 16.48 -28.43
C VAL A 254 39.31 17.36 -27.92
N GLY A 255 40.50 16.71 -27.76
CA GLY A 255 41.79 17.12 -27.26
C GLY A 255 42.42 18.37 -27.82
N ASN A 256 43.46 18.82 -27.16
CA ASN A 256 44.83 18.81 -27.72
C ASN A 256 45.85 19.25 -26.67
N ASN A 257 47.01 18.66 -26.78
CA ASN A 257 48.29 18.94 -26.11
C ASN A 257 48.76 20.40 -26.32
N HIS A 258 49.43 21.01 -25.36
CA HIS A 258 50.86 21.39 -25.48
C HIS A 258 51.39 22.07 -24.20
N GLU A 259 52.50 21.55 -23.80
CA GLU A 259 53.72 22.02 -23.17
C GLU A 259 53.86 23.42 -22.49
N SER A 260 54.51 23.31 -21.36
CA SER A 260 55.66 24.09 -20.88
C SER A 260 55.49 25.47 -20.28
N GLY A 261 56.08 25.67 -19.09
CA GLY A 261 56.72 26.92 -18.71
C GLY A 261 56.34 27.49 -17.35
N LEU A 262 57.00 27.07 -16.29
CA LEU A 262 57.30 27.91 -15.12
C LEU A 262 58.41 28.91 -15.49
N PRO A 263 58.74 30.02 -14.77
CA PRO A 263 58.40 30.41 -13.40
C PRO A 263 58.22 31.93 -13.13
N ALA A 264 58.10 32.28 -11.86
CA ALA A 264 58.57 33.49 -11.18
C ALA A 264 57.53 34.54 -10.77
N THR A 265 57.30 34.65 -9.48
CA THR A 265 57.03 35.88 -8.70
C THR A 265 58.11 36.94 -8.89
N PRO A 266 57.95 38.26 -8.55
CA PRO A 266 57.39 38.76 -7.30
C PRO A 266 56.78 40.23 -7.30
N GLN A 267 56.07 40.50 -6.18
CA GLN A 267 56.01 41.74 -5.40
C GLN A 267 55.46 43.09 -5.93
N LYS A 268 54.68 43.69 -5.01
CA LYS A 268 54.51 45.11 -4.64
C LYS A 268 53.67 45.99 -5.56
N SER A 269 52.57 46.47 -5.10
CA SER A 269 52.33 47.69 -4.30
C SER A 269 50.90 47.70 -3.84
#